data_e6b926a37d9b8180f260c6ef3c8ff9d8
#
_entry.id   e6b926a37d9b8180f260c6ef3c8ff9d8
#
_cell.length_a   1.000
_cell.length_b   1.000
_cell.length_c   1.000
_cell.angle_alpha   90.00
_cell.angle_beta   90.00
_cell.angle_gamma   90.00
#
_symmetry.space_group_name_H-M   'P 1'
#
loop_
_entity.id
_entity.type
_entity.pdbx_description
1 polymer ?
#
loop_
_entity_poly.entity_id
_entity_poly.type
_entity_poly.pdbx_seq_one_letter_code
_entity_poly.pdbx_strand_id
1 'polypeptide(L)'
;MTITGAHVLLYSPEAEALRAVLRDVIGWRSVDAHDGWLIFALPPAELAVHPAESTQHELSLMCDDITATMTDLRGKGIEFRGEPQAMGWGVGATMVLPGGVEVLLYQPRHPTAI
;
A
#
# COMPACT_ATOMS: atom_id res chain seq x y z
N MET A 1 -26.54 7.59 13.01
CA MET A 1 -25.80 6.42 12.45
C MET A 1 -24.34 6.83 12.24
N THR A 2 -23.42 5.95 12.57
CA THR A 2 -21.99 6.26 12.56
C THR A 2 -21.27 5.31 11.62
N ILE A 3 -20.37 5.87 10.80
CA ILE A 3 -19.43 5.06 10.01
C ILE A 3 -18.35 4.59 10.97
N THR A 4 -18.13 3.27 11.07
CA THR A 4 -17.24 2.67 12.08
C THR A 4 -15.89 2.24 11.55
N GLY A 5 -15.69 2.28 10.23
CA GLY A 5 -14.43 1.89 9.64
C GLY A 5 -14.45 2.01 8.14
N ALA A 6 -13.34 1.67 7.52
CA ALA A 6 -13.20 1.64 6.08
C ALA A 6 -12.53 0.34 5.67
N HIS A 7 -12.80 -0.12 4.45
CA HIS A 7 -12.29 -1.36 3.91
C HIS A 7 -11.78 -1.10 2.50
N VAL A 8 -10.52 -1.41 2.24
CA VAL A 8 -9.90 -1.27 0.92
C VAL A 8 -9.75 -2.64 0.31
N LEU A 9 -10.08 -2.78 -0.96
CA LEU A 9 -9.93 -4.04 -1.71
C LEU A 9 -8.87 -3.88 -2.80
N LEU A 10 -7.95 -4.83 -2.84
CA LEU A 10 -7.02 -5.00 -3.94
C LEU A 10 -7.47 -6.24 -4.72
N TYR A 11 -7.55 -6.12 -6.03
CA TYR A 11 -7.92 -7.23 -6.90
C TYR A 11 -6.67 -7.75 -7.59
N SER A 12 -6.42 -9.04 -7.50
CA SER A 12 -5.24 -9.65 -8.10
C SER A 12 -5.57 -11.06 -8.60
N PRO A 13 -5.10 -11.44 -9.80
CA PRO A 13 -5.19 -12.82 -10.25
C PRO A 13 -4.33 -13.78 -9.41
N GLU A 14 -3.42 -13.23 -8.58
CA GLU A 14 -2.59 -14.00 -7.66
C GLU A 14 -2.90 -13.62 -6.20
N ALA A 15 -4.19 -13.67 -5.83
CA ALA A 15 -4.64 -13.21 -4.53
C ALA A 15 -3.97 -13.93 -3.35
N GLU A 16 -3.76 -15.25 -3.45
CA GLU A 16 -3.09 -16.01 -2.39
C GLU A 16 -1.64 -15.55 -2.18
N ALA A 17 -0.91 -15.37 -3.28
CA ALA A 17 0.48 -14.90 -3.21
C ALA A 17 0.53 -13.48 -2.63
N LEU A 18 -0.41 -12.62 -3.00
CA LEU A 18 -0.49 -11.27 -2.46
C LEU A 18 -0.78 -11.28 -0.96
N ARG A 19 -1.71 -12.12 -0.50
CA ARG A 19 -1.99 -12.27 0.93
C ARG A 19 -0.76 -12.75 1.69
N ALA A 20 -0.01 -13.68 1.12
CA ALA A 20 1.23 -14.17 1.75
C ALA A 20 2.27 -13.07 1.88
N VAL A 21 2.43 -12.21 0.88
CA VAL A 21 3.34 -11.06 0.95
C VAL A 21 2.92 -10.09 2.05
N LEU A 22 1.64 -9.77 2.13
CA LEU A 22 1.14 -8.84 3.16
C LEU A 22 1.34 -9.41 4.57
N ARG A 23 1.15 -10.71 4.75
CA ARG A 23 1.33 -11.38 6.03
C ARG A 23 2.79 -11.55 6.39
N ASP A 24 3.62 -12.07 5.47
CA ASP A 24 4.96 -12.57 5.78
C ASP A 24 6.06 -11.54 5.52
N VAL A 25 5.88 -10.64 4.56
CA VAL A 25 6.89 -9.63 4.19
C VAL A 25 6.56 -8.28 4.79
N ILE A 26 5.36 -7.78 4.52
CA ILE A 26 4.91 -6.50 5.10
C ILE A 26 4.60 -6.66 6.59
N GLY A 27 4.07 -7.81 6.97
CA GLY A 27 3.91 -8.17 8.38
C GLY A 27 2.67 -7.59 9.06
N TRP A 28 1.64 -7.27 8.31
CA TRP A 28 0.40 -6.76 8.90
C TRP A 28 -0.39 -7.88 9.59
N ARG A 29 -1.00 -7.53 10.71
CA ARG A 29 -1.90 -8.43 11.43
C ARG A 29 -3.15 -8.68 10.58
N SER A 30 -3.65 -9.92 10.63
CA SER A 30 -4.81 -10.31 9.86
C SER A 30 -5.77 -11.17 10.69
N VAL A 31 -7.00 -11.27 10.19
CA VAL A 31 -7.97 -12.25 10.63
C VAL A 31 -8.39 -13.08 9.43
N ASP A 32 -8.74 -14.34 9.66
CA ASP A 32 -9.29 -15.20 8.61
C ASP A 32 -10.81 -15.07 8.63
N ALA A 33 -11.34 -14.39 7.62
CA ALA A 33 -12.79 -14.18 7.53
C ALA A 33 -13.53 -15.44 7.09
N HIS A 34 -12.90 -16.27 6.24
CA HIS A 34 -13.48 -17.52 5.73
C HIS A 34 -12.47 -18.25 4.86
N ASP A 35 -12.13 -19.48 5.19
CA ASP A 35 -11.33 -20.40 4.38
C ASP A 35 -10.08 -19.78 3.72
N GLY A 36 -9.27 -19.08 4.49
CA GLY A 36 -8.03 -18.48 4.00
C GLY A 36 -8.21 -17.10 3.41
N TRP A 37 -9.40 -16.52 3.46
CA TRP A 37 -9.62 -15.15 3.06
C TRP A 37 -9.17 -14.22 4.19
N LEU A 38 -7.90 -13.85 4.15
CA LEU A 38 -7.32 -12.98 5.15
C LEU A 38 -7.74 -11.54 4.94
N ILE A 39 -8.13 -10.88 6.02
CA ILE A 39 -8.39 -9.44 6.04
C ILE A 39 -7.36 -8.79 6.96
N PHE A 40 -6.65 -7.80 6.45
CA PHE A 40 -5.51 -7.19 7.13
C PHE A 40 -5.86 -5.88 7.80
N ALA A 41 -5.27 -5.64 8.97
CA ALA A 41 -5.32 -4.35 9.61
C ALA A 41 -4.36 -3.40 8.90
N LEU A 42 -4.89 -2.34 8.30
CA LEU A 42 -4.06 -1.30 7.71
C LEU A 42 -3.43 -0.42 8.78
N PRO A 43 -2.27 0.21 8.48
CA PRO A 43 -1.79 1.32 9.30
C PRO A 43 -2.83 2.44 9.34
N PRO A 44 -2.72 3.42 10.25
CA PRO A 44 -3.58 4.59 10.21
C PRO A 44 -3.61 5.19 8.81
N ALA A 45 -4.79 5.58 8.37
CA ALA A 45 -4.99 6.02 6.99
C ALA A 45 -5.63 7.40 6.93
N GLU A 46 -5.31 8.14 5.88
CA GLU A 46 -5.97 9.39 5.52
C GLU A 46 -6.55 9.27 4.13
N LEU A 47 -7.55 10.09 3.81
CA LEU A 47 -8.21 10.07 2.51
C LEU A 47 -8.12 11.44 1.87
N ALA A 48 -7.66 11.47 0.63
CA ALA A 48 -7.61 12.69 -0.17
C ALA A 48 -8.49 12.53 -1.40
N VAL A 49 -9.01 13.64 -1.91
CA VAL A 49 -9.80 13.67 -3.12
C VAL A 49 -9.07 14.50 -4.16
N HIS A 50 -8.69 13.86 -5.26
CA HIS A 50 -7.95 14.49 -6.34
C HIS A 50 -8.87 14.72 -7.56
N PRO A 51 -8.81 15.88 -8.21
CA PRO A 51 -9.58 16.10 -9.43
C PRO A 51 -9.18 15.11 -10.53
N ALA A 52 -10.17 14.54 -11.19
CA ALA A 52 -9.95 13.62 -12.29
C ALA A 52 -11.18 13.61 -13.21
N GLU A 53 -10.97 13.17 -14.45
CA GLU A 53 -12.08 13.09 -15.43
C GLU A 53 -12.94 11.85 -15.22
N SER A 54 -12.42 10.86 -14.52
CA SER A 54 -13.13 9.60 -14.23
C SER A 54 -12.95 9.19 -12.78
N THR A 55 -13.85 8.35 -12.30
CA THR A 55 -13.79 7.84 -10.94
C THR A 55 -12.77 6.73 -10.84
N GLN A 56 -11.91 6.81 -9.84
CA GLN A 56 -10.95 5.75 -9.55
C GLN A 56 -10.60 5.72 -8.07
N HIS A 57 -10.06 4.60 -7.62
CA HIS A 57 -9.58 4.41 -6.26
C HIS A 57 -8.12 3.99 -6.31
N GLU A 58 -7.36 4.45 -5.34
CA GLU A 58 -5.93 4.20 -5.30
C GLU A 58 -5.48 3.97 -3.86
N LEU A 59 -4.59 3.02 -3.65
CA LEU A 59 -3.93 2.82 -2.37
C LEU A 59 -2.48 3.23 -2.50
N SER A 60 -2.03 4.08 -1.57
CA SER A 60 -0.62 4.41 -1.42
C SER A 60 -0.24 4.11 0.02
N LEU A 61 1.02 3.76 0.26
CA LEU A 61 1.57 3.53 1.59
C LEU A 61 2.60 4.60 1.88
N MET A 62 2.59 5.10 3.12
CA MET A 62 3.53 6.13 3.56
C MET A 62 4.65 5.52 4.39
N CYS A 63 5.84 6.11 4.30
CA CYS A 63 6.98 5.78 5.14
C CYS A 63 7.70 7.06 5.56
N ASP A 64 8.55 6.96 6.56
CA ASP A 64 9.34 8.09 7.06
C ASP A 64 10.72 8.21 6.39
N ASP A 65 11.22 7.12 5.81
CA ASP A 65 12.52 7.08 5.12
C ASP A 65 12.40 6.15 3.91
N ILE A 66 12.20 6.74 2.73
CA ILE A 66 11.96 6.00 1.50
C ILE A 66 13.16 5.13 1.10
N THR A 67 14.37 5.63 1.26
CA THR A 67 15.58 4.89 0.87
C THR A 67 15.76 3.66 1.74
N ALA A 68 15.66 3.80 3.05
CA ALA A 68 15.79 2.69 3.99
C ALA A 68 14.66 1.66 3.80
N THR A 69 13.44 2.13 3.61
CA THR A 69 12.28 1.25 3.42
C THR A 69 12.39 0.45 2.14
N MET A 70 12.79 1.08 1.03
CA MET A 70 12.99 0.38 -0.24
C MET A 70 14.11 -0.67 -0.15
N THR A 71 15.21 -0.32 0.51
CA THR A 71 16.32 -1.26 0.71
C THR A 71 15.84 -2.50 1.47
N ASP A 72 15.10 -2.30 2.55
CA ASP A 72 14.56 -3.40 3.35
C ASP A 72 13.59 -4.27 2.53
N LEU A 73 12.64 -3.65 1.85
CA LEU A 73 11.64 -4.38 1.08
C LEU A 73 12.24 -5.09 -0.13
N ARG A 74 13.18 -4.47 -0.84
CA ARG A 74 13.91 -5.13 -1.93
C ARG A 74 14.66 -6.35 -1.42
N GLY A 75 15.29 -6.25 -0.24
CA GLY A 75 15.97 -7.38 0.39
C GLY A 75 15.04 -8.54 0.73
N LYS A 76 13.76 -8.27 0.87
CA LYS A 76 12.70 -9.26 1.14
C LYS A 76 11.95 -9.70 -0.12
N GLY A 77 12.42 -9.28 -1.30
CA GLY A 77 11.88 -9.73 -2.59
C GLY A 77 10.80 -8.85 -3.19
N ILE A 78 10.54 -7.67 -2.64
CA ILE A 78 9.58 -6.73 -3.24
C ILE A 78 10.22 -6.04 -4.45
N GLU A 79 9.52 -6.08 -5.59
CA GLU A 79 9.92 -5.40 -6.80
C GLU A 79 9.47 -3.94 -6.78
N PHE A 80 10.31 -3.05 -7.28
CA PHE A 80 9.98 -1.63 -7.48
C PHE A 80 10.23 -1.24 -8.92
N ARG A 81 9.41 -0.34 -9.44
CA ARG A 81 9.63 0.26 -10.75
C ARG A 81 10.58 1.44 -10.61
N GLY A 82 11.89 1.16 -10.72
CA GLY A 82 12.93 2.19 -10.69
C GLY A 82 13.25 2.73 -9.31
N GLU A 83 13.92 3.87 -9.30
CA GLU A 83 14.40 4.53 -8.09
C GLU A 83 13.41 5.58 -7.60
N PRO A 84 13.54 6.03 -6.32
CA PRO A 84 12.66 7.07 -5.79
C PRO A 84 12.73 8.35 -6.60
N GLN A 85 11.57 8.95 -6.85
CA GLN A 85 11.47 10.21 -7.57
C GLN A 85 10.77 11.27 -6.72
N ALA A 86 11.31 12.49 -6.76
CA ALA A 86 10.70 13.60 -6.08
C ALA A 86 9.46 14.08 -6.84
N MET A 87 8.38 14.28 -6.09
CA MET A 87 7.12 14.84 -6.55
C MET A 87 6.78 16.00 -5.64
N GLY A 88 5.86 16.87 -6.06
CA GLY A 88 5.54 18.06 -5.25
C GLY A 88 5.08 17.75 -3.83
N TRP A 89 4.51 16.58 -3.62
CA TRP A 89 3.93 16.15 -2.34
C TRP A 89 4.78 15.11 -1.58
N GLY A 90 5.89 14.70 -2.15
CA GLY A 90 6.77 13.73 -1.48
C GLY A 90 7.78 13.08 -2.42
N VAL A 91 8.41 12.03 -1.92
CA VAL A 91 9.35 11.20 -2.68
C VAL A 91 8.81 9.78 -2.70
N GLY A 92 8.65 9.19 -3.88
CA GLY A 92 8.01 7.89 -3.98
C GLY A 92 8.53 6.99 -5.08
N ALA A 93 8.16 5.72 -4.97
CA ALA A 93 8.41 4.70 -5.97
C ALA A 93 7.27 3.68 -5.94
N THR A 94 6.98 3.09 -7.09
CA THR A 94 5.89 2.14 -7.22
C THR A 94 6.36 0.73 -6.87
N MET A 95 5.71 0.09 -5.91
CA MET A 95 5.87 -1.34 -5.63
C MET A 95 5.05 -2.15 -6.62
N VAL A 96 5.59 -3.26 -7.07
CA VAL A 96 4.86 -4.24 -7.86
C VAL A 96 4.64 -5.47 -7.00
N LEU A 97 3.39 -5.71 -6.63
CA LEU A 97 2.98 -6.83 -5.78
C LEU A 97 2.44 -7.98 -6.63
N PRO A 98 2.30 -9.19 -6.05
CA PRO A 98 1.83 -10.36 -6.81
C PRO A 98 0.57 -10.09 -7.63
N GLY A 99 0.59 -10.55 -8.89
CA GLY A 99 -0.47 -10.28 -9.85
C GLY A 99 -0.30 -8.97 -10.61
N GLY A 100 0.83 -8.27 -10.43
CA GLY A 100 1.09 -6.99 -11.07
C GLY A 100 0.37 -5.83 -10.39
N VAL A 101 -0.05 -6.00 -9.14
CA VAL A 101 -0.72 -4.93 -8.38
C VAL A 101 0.28 -3.84 -8.04
N GLU A 102 0.02 -2.63 -8.50
CA GLU A 102 0.90 -1.49 -8.25
C GLU A 102 0.41 -0.69 -7.06
N VAL A 103 1.30 -0.45 -6.10
CA VAL A 103 1.03 0.37 -4.92
C VAL A 103 2.19 1.34 -4.76
N LEU A 104 1.87 2.63 -4.71
CA LEU A 104 2.88 3.66 -4.47
C LEU A 104 3.34 3.60 -3.02
N LEU A 105 4.65 3.57 -2.80
CA LEU A 105 5.26 3.81 -1.51
C LEU A 105 5.87 5.21 -1.54
N TYR A 106 5.55 6.06 -0.56
CA TYR A 106 6.12 7.40 -0.56
C TYR A 106 6.42 7.96 0.82
N GLN A 107 7.38 8.86 0.85
CA GLN A 107 7.72 9.66 2.01
C GLN A 107 7.05 11.02 1.82
N PRO A 108 6.03 11.35 2.63
CA PRO A 108 5.29 12.59 2.42
C PRO A 108 6.12 13.84 2.76
N ARG A 109 5.89 14.88 1.98
CA ARG A 109 6.40 16.24 2.23
C ARG A 109 5.24 17.22 2.39
N HIS A 110 4.02 16.71 2.53
CA HIS A 110 2.81 17.48 2.80
C HIS A 110 2.41 17.30 4.26
N PRO A 111 1.61 18.22 4.82
CA PRO A 111 1.00 18.00 6.13
C PRO A 111 0.09 16.75 6.08
N THR A 112 0.10 15.97 7.14
CA THR A 112 -0.73 14.77 7.22
C THR A 112 -1.87 14.96 8.21
N ALA A 113 -2.98 14.25 7.98
CA ALA A 113 -4.13 14.28 8.87
C ALA A 113 -4.00 13.30 10.04
N ILE A 114 -2.96 12.49 9.99
CA ILE A 114 -2.71 11.45 11.01
C ILE A 114 -1.36 11.63 11.67
#